data_f7e709f5a49bee96932730dd5cc66d05
#
_entry.id   f7e709f5a49bee96932730dd5cc66d05
#
_cell.length_a   1.000
_cell.length_b   1.000
_cell.length_c   1.000
_cell.angle_alpha   90.00
_cell.angle_beta   90.00
_cell.angle_gamma   90.00
#
_symmetry.space_group_name_H-M   'P 1'
#
loop_
_entity.id
_entity.type
_entity.pdbx_description
1 polymer ?
#
loop_
_entity_poly.entity_id
_entity_poly.type
_entity_poly.pdbx_seq_one_letter_code
_entity_poly.pdbx_strand_id
1 'polypeptide(L)'
;MAAWHEEAISKKHDREALDCGDEALNEFLRRYARKNHERGGAKTFLAISDTDKSVLGFYSLSPASVDYARTPEIVRRGLARHDVPGFRLARLAVDRKWQGRGIGGQLLLAAGRRCLLAAAEVGGVVLVIDAKNERVAGWYASYGAVPLLDAPLTLMLPLGMVEAALKKAGKY
;
A
#
# COMPACT_ATOMS: atom_id res chain seq x y z
N MET A 1 7.96 17.15 -12.56
CA MET A 1 7.65 16.10 -11.59
C MET A 1 8.78 15.98 -10.57
N ALA A 2 8.46 15.82 -9.30
CA ALA A 2 9.50 15.70 -8.29
C ALA A 2 10.22 14.35 -8.43
N ALA A 3 11.53 14.39 -8.43
CA ALA A 3 12.33 13.18 -8.30
C ALA A 3 12.34 12.76 -6.83
N TRP A 4 12.09 11.49 -6.58
CA TRP A 4 12.05 10.95 -5.23
C TRP A 4 12.51 9.49 -5.23
N HIS A 5 12.91 9.03 -4.07
CA HIS A 5 13.27 7.64 -3.85
C HIS A 5 12.61 7.14 -2.57
N GLU A 6 12.60 5.83 -2.40
CA GLU A 6 11.98 5.20 -1.26
C GLU A 6 13.00 4.88 -0.18
N GLU A 7 12.65 5.14 1.08
CA GLU A 7 13.47 4.76 2.23
C GLU A 7 12.60 4.13 3.31
N ALA A 8 13.11 3.08 3.96
CA ALA A 8 12.46 2.54 5.15
C ALA A 8 12.49 3.59 6.26
N ILE A 9 11.38 3.74 6.97
CA ILE A 9 11.28 4.74 8.05
C ILE A 9 12.34 4.52 9.13
N SER A 10 12.95 5.61 9.60
CA SER A 10 13.94 5.58 10.67
C SER A 10 13.91 6.89 11.46
N LYS A 11 14.73 6.96 12.50
CA LYS A 11 14.83 8.17 13.36
C LYS A 11 15.31 9.40 12.61
N LYS A 12 16.08 9.22 11.52
CA LYS A 12 16.65 10.36 10.77
C LYS A 12 15.63 11.18 10.01
N HIS A 13 14.44 10.64 9.77
CA HIS A 13 13.43 11.29 8.93
C HIS A 13 12.66 12.35 9.71
N ASP A 14 12.46 13.52 9.09
CA ASP A 14 11.54 14.53 9.61
C ASP A 14 10.12 14.13 9.23
N ARG A 15 9.36 13.64 10.21
CA ARG A 15 8.00 13.17 10.05
C ARG A 15 6.94 14.18 10.49
N GLU A 16 7.39 15.29 11.07
CA GLU A 16 6.48 16.31 11.58
C GLU A 16 5.86 17.18 10.48
N ALA A 17 6.59 17.40 9.40
CA ALA A 17 6.19 18.32 8.34
C ALA A 17 5.14 17.76 7.40
N LEU A 18 4.95 16.43 7.34
CA LEU A 18 3.97 15.85 6.43
C LEU A 18 2.54 16.16 6.87
N ASP A 19 1.75 16.68 5.94
CA ASP A 19 0.32 16.88 6.13
C ASP A 19 -0.42 16.36 4.91
N CYS A 20 -1.03 15.19 5.05
CA CYS A 20 -1.78 14.58 3.95
C CYS A 20 -3.25 14.99 3.93
N GLY A 21 -3.70 15.82 4.88
CA GLY A 21 -5.09 16.23 4.98
C GLY A 21 -5.94 15.31 5.86
N ASP A 22 -5.37 14.22 6.35
CA ASP A 22 -6.03 13.28 7.26
C ASP A 22 -5.21 13.20 8.53
N GLU A 23 -5.72 13.76 9.62
CA GLU A 23 -4.96 13.86 10.86
C GLU A 23 -4.61 12.51 11.45
N ALA A 24 -5.48 11.50 11.29
CA ALA A 24 -5.19 10.16 11.78
C ALA A 24 -3.96 9.56 11.08
N LEU A 25 -3.83 9.77 9.77
CA LEU A 25 -2.66 9.32 9.01
C LEU A 25 -1.41 10.12 9.36
N ASN A 26 -1.54 11.43 9.54
CA ASN A 26 -0.44 12.30 9.98
C ASN A 26 0.07 11.83 11.34
N GLU A 27 -0.83 11.60 12.29
CA GLU A 27 -0.48 11.15 13.64
C GLU A 27 0.19 9.77 13.62
N PHE A 28 -0.32 8.85 12.80
CA PHE A 28 0.29 7.54 12.66
C PHE A 28 1.77 7.68 12.26
N LEU A 29 2.06 8.49 11.26
CA LEU A 29 3.43 8.69 10.79
C LEU A 29 4.31 9.29 11.88
N ARG A 30 3.82 10.32 12.58
CA ARG A 30 4.58 11.01 13.63
C ARG A 30 4.87 10.13 14.83
N ARG A 31 3.87 9.36 15.29
CA ARG A 31 3.93 8.73 16.62
C ARG A 31 4.10 7.23 16.61
N TYR A 32 3.59 6.51 15.60
CA TYR A 32 3.49 5.06 15.68
C TYR A 32 4.30 4.30 14.64
N ALA A 33 4.46 4.85 13.44
CA ALA A 33 5.01 4.14 12.29
C ALA A 33 6.41 3.59 12.54
N ARG A 34 7.31 4.41 13.09
CA ARG A 34 8.70 4.00 13.30
C ARG A 34 8.81 2.85 14.30
N LYS A 35 8.11 2.95 15.43
CA LYS A 35 8.16 1.89 16.45
C LYS A 35 7.56 0.59 15.94
N ASN A 36 6.45 0.65 15.22
CA ASN A 36 5.86 -0.53 14.60
C ASN A 36 6.83 -1.17 13.61
N HIS A 37 7.49 -0.35 12.80
CA HIS A 37 8.47 -0.82 11.81
C HIS A 37 9.63 -1.55 12.50
N GLU A 38 10.19 -0.95 13.54
CA GLU A 38 11.32 -1.51 14.28
C GLU A 38 10.97 -2.81 15.01
N ARG A 39 9.71 -2.92 15.48
CA ARG A 39 9.22 -4.10 16.20
C ARG A 39 8.74 -5.23 15.29
N GLY A 40 8.77 -5.03 13.98
CA GLY A 40 8.34 -6.06 13.02
C GLY A 40 6.84 -6.19 12.85
N GLY A 41 6.07 -5.17 13.25
CA GLY A 41 4.64 -5.08 12.95
C GLY A 41 4.41 -4.66 11.50
N ALA A 42 3.70 -3.56 11.28
CA ALA A 42 3.61 -2.99 9.94
C ALA A 42 4.92 -2.32 9.56
N LYS A 43 5.42 -2.60 8.36
CA LYS A 43 6.61 -1.95 7.81
C LYS A 43 6.20 -0.70 7.05
N THR A 44 6.86 0.43 7.31
CA THR A 44 6.54 1.72 6.70
C THR A 44 7.70 2.20 5.83
N PHE A 45 7.36 2.66 4.63
CA PHE A 45 8.32 3.16 3.63
C PHE A 45 7.90 4.55 3.21
N LEU A 46 8.90 5.44 3.09
CA LEU A 46 8.69 6.85 2.82
C LEU A 46 9.15 7.20 1.41
N ALA A 47 8.39 8.06 0.75
CA ALA A 47 8.84 8.72 -0.47
C ALA A 47 9.61 9.97 -0.06
N ILE A 48 10.90 10.00 -0.35
CA ILE A 48 11.80 11.07 0.05
C ILE A 48 12.20 11.90 -1.16
N SER A 49 12.00 13.21 -1.08
CA SER A 49 12.41 14.13 -2.16
C SER A 49 13.92 14.09 -2.34
N ASP A 50 14.36 13.93 -3.59
CA ASP A 50 15.80 13.96 -3.91
C ASP A 50 16.40 15.37 -3.75
N THR A 51 15.54 16.40 -3.77
CA THR A 51 15.97 17.79 -3.70
C THR A 51 16.24 18.24 -2.27
N ASP A 52 15.22 18.16 -1.40
CA ASP A 52 15.30 18.73 -0.03
C ASP A 52 15.15 17.68 1.07
N LYS A 53 15.07 16.40 0.71
CA LYS A 53 14.93 15.28 1.64
C LYS A 53 13.63 15.28 2.45
N SER A 54 12.65 16.08 2.04
CA SER A 54 11.33 16.06 2.70
C SER A 54 10.57 14.78 2.40
N VAL A 55 9.64 14.42 3.30
CA VAL A 55 8.76 13.27 3.11
C VAL A 55 7.57 13.69 2.27
N LEU A 56 7.44 13.12 1.08
CA LEU A 56 6.34 13.42 0.14
C LEU A 56 5.12 12.56 0.40
N GLY A 57 5.30 11.39 0.96
CA GLY A 57 4.24 10.44 1.22
C GLY A 57 4.79 9.17 1.84
N PHE A 58 3.90 8.22 2.15
CA PHE A 58 4.30 6.95 2.73
C PHE A 58 3.27 5.86 2.51
N TYR A 59 3.67 4.62 2.71
CA TYR A 59 2.74 3.50 2.83
C TYR A 59 3.23 2.54 3.90
N SER A 60 2.27 1.75 4.43
CA SER A 60 2.56 0.73 5.44
C SER A 60 2.01 -0.61 5.00
N LEU A 61 2.81 -1.66 5.16
CA LEU A 61 2.47 -3.03 4.77
C LEU A 61 2.63 -3.98 5.95
N SER A 62 1.75 -4.98 6.02
CA SER A 62 1.87 -6.09 6.95
C SER A 62 1.35 -7.37 6.29
N PRO A 63 1.69 -8.56 6.84
CA PRO A 63 1.09 -9.80 6.37
C PRO A 63 -0.42 -9.80 6.63
N ALA A 64 -1.18 -10.51 5.81
CA ALA A 64 -2.62 -10.62 5.97
C ALA A 64 -3.13 -11.94 5.40
N SER A 65 -4.32 -12.34 5.86
CA SER A 65 -5.09 -13.40 5.23
C SER A 65 -6.56 -13.03 5.26
N VAL A 66 -7.32 -13.56 4.31
CA VAL A 66 -8.75 -13.31 4.22
C VAL A 66 -9.46 -14.64 4.05
N ASP A 67 -10.59 -14.83 4.75
CA ASP A 67 -11.41 -16.03 4.62
C ASP A 67 -11.77 -16.29 3.16
N TYR A 68 -11.63 -17.52 2.72
CA TYR A 68 -12.00 -17.91 1.36
C TYR A 68 -13.46 -17.52 1.04
N ALA A 69 -14.36 -17.71 2.00
CA ALA A 69 -15.78 -17.40 1.81
C ALA A 69 -16.06 -15.90 1.59
N ARG A 70 -15.20 -15.01 2.11
CA ARG A 70 -15.34 -13.55 1.95
C ARG A 70 -14.69 -13.03 0.67
N THR A 71 -13.90 -13.87 0.02
CA THR A 71 -13.08 -13.46 -1.13
C THR A 71 -13.92 -13.50 -2.41
N PRO A 72 -13.87 -12.45 -3.25
CA PRO A 72 -14.56 -12.45 -4.54
C PRO A 72 -14.12 -13.61 -5.43
N GLU A 73 -15.05 -14.15 -6.19
CA GLU A 73 -14.78 -15.32 -7.05
C GLU A 73 -13.62 -15.09 -8.01
N ILE A 74 -13.53 -13.89 -8.58
CA ILE A 74 -12.45 -13.55 -9.53
C ILE A 74 -11.07 -13.67 -8.89
N VAL A 75 -10.96 -13.41 -7.59
CA VAL A 75 -9.70 -13.51 -6.85
C VAL A 75 -9.44 -14.97 -6.44
N ARG A 76 -10.47 -15.67 -5.92
CA ARG A 76 -10.29 -17.02 -5.37
C ARG A 76 -10.25 -18.12 -6.43
N ARG A 77 -10.58 -17.82 -7.66
CA ARG A 77 -10.58 -18.81 -8.75
C ARG A 77 -9.19 -19.44 -8.89
N GLY A 78 -9.14 -20.76 -8.86
CA GLY A 78 -7.91 -21.53 -8.95
C GLY A 78 -7.14 -21.66 -7.63
N LEU A 79 -7.61 -21.03 -6.56
CA LEU A 79 -6.99 -21.16 -5.23
C LEU A 79 -7.62 -22.32 -4.46
N ALA A 80 -6.84 -22.94 -3.58
CA ALA A 80 -7.35 -23.94 -2.65
C ALA A 80 -8.32 -23.27 -1.67
N ARG A 81 -9.24 -24.06 -1.09
CA ARG A 81 -10.25 -23.59 -0.14
C ARG A 81 -9.65 -23.37 1.26
N HIS A 82 -8.71 -22.49 1.34
CA HIS A 82 -8.05 -22.05 2.58
C HIS A 82 -8.13 -20.54 2.66
N ASP A 83 -7.73 -19.99 3.79
CA ASP A 83 -7.54 -18.55 3.90
C ASP A 83 -6.65 -18.07 2.76
N VAL A 84 -7.05 -16.96 2.14
CA VAL A 84 -6.30 -16.38 1.02
C VAL A 84 -5.13 -15.59 1.58
N PRO A 85 -3.89 -16.00 1.32
CA PRO A 85 -2.72 -15.33 1.89
C PRO A 85 -2.34 -14.09 1.09
N GLY A 86 -1.84 -13.09 1.78
CA GLY A 86 -1.38 -11.87 1.14
C GLY A 86 -0.78 -10.87 2.10
N PHE A 87 -0.91 -9.63 1.71
CA PHE A 87 -0.36 -8.49 2.46
C PHE A 87 -1.44 -7.43 2.59
N ARG A 88 -1.35 -6.62 3.64
CA ARG A 88 -2.29 -5.52 3.87
C ARG A 88 -1.61 -4.20 3.64
N LEU A 89 -2.20 -3.39 2.78
CA LEU A 89 -1.88 -1.97 2.64
C LEU A 89 -2.84 -1.23 3.56
N ALA A 90 -2.43 -1.05 4.81
CA ALA A 90 -3.28 -0.42 5.81
C ALA A 90 -3.32 1.10 5.65
N ARG A 91 -2.23 1.67 5.14
CA ARG A 91 -2.10 3.13 5.03
C ARG A 91 -1.31 3.49 3.77
N LEU A 92 -1.79 4.53 3.11
CA LEU A 92 -1.11 5.16 1.98
C LEU A 92 -1.51 6.63 2.00
N ALA A 93 -0.53 7.52 2.00
CA ALA A 93 -0.79 8.95 2.09
C ALA A 93 0.24 9.75 1.30
N VAL A 94 -0.19 10.89 0.77
CA VAL A 94 0.65 11.84 0.04
C VAL A 94 0.44 13.23 0.65
N ASP A 95 1.52 13.98 0.86
CA ASP A 95 1.45 15.35 1.36
C ASP A 95 0.56 16.19 0.43
N ARG A 96 -0.24 17.08 1.02
CA ARG A 96 -1.19 17.93 0.28
C ARG A 96 -0.56 18.69 -0.88
N LYS A 97 0.66 19.18 -0.69
CA LYS A 97 1.37 19.94 -1.72
C LYS A 97 1.71 19.10 -2.94
N TRP A 98 1.72 17.78 -2.78
CA TRP A 98 2.13 16.84 -3.82
C TRP A 98 1.00 15.97 -4.34
N GLN A 99 -0.21 16.11 -3.80
CA GLN A 99 -1.40 15.39 -4.29
C GLN A 99 -1.75 15.85 -5.71
N GLY A 100 -2.38 14.94 -6.47
CA GLY A 100 -2.76 15.22 -7.85
C GLY A 100 -1.63 15.15 -8.86
N ARG A 101 -0.46 14.68 -8.47
CA ARG A 101 0.72 14.59 -9.35
C ARG A 101 1.16 13.15 -9.62
N GLY A 102 0.32 12.17 -9.28
CA GLY A 102 0.59 10.75 -9.57
C GLY A 102 1.44 10.02 -8.53
N ILE A 103 1.87 10.67 -7.45
CA ILE A 103 2.72 10.03 -6.43
C ILE A 103 1.96 8.90 -5.73
N GLY A 104 0.67 9.08 -5.44
CA GLY A 104 -0.14 8.05 -4.81
C GLY A 104 -0.16 6.74 -5.61
N GLY A 105 -0.34 6.84 -6.92
CA GLY A 105 -0.29 5.67 -7.81
C GLY A 105 1.08 5.03 -7.86
N GLN A 106 2.14 5.83 -7.85
CA GLN A 106 3.51 5.34 -7.81
C GLN A 106 3.79 4.61 -6.49
N LEU A 107 3.29 5.12 -5.36
CA LEU A 107 3.42 4.47 -4.07
C LEU A 107 2.65 3.15 -4.02
N LEU A 108 1.46 3.12 -4.60
CA LEU A 108 0.68 1.88 -4.68
C LEU A 108 1.43 0.80 -5.47
N LEU A 109 2.01 1.15 -6.61
CA LEU A 109 2.80 0.22 -7.40
C LEU A 109 4.08 -0.19 -6.68
N ALA A 110 4.72 0.72 -5.96
CA ALA A 110 5.91 0.41 -5.16
C ALA A 110 5.58 -0.57 -4.05
N ALA A 111 4.44 -0.37 -3.36
CA ALA A 111 3.96 -1.30 -2.35
C ALA A 111 3.66 -2.68 -2.97
N GLY A 112 2.99 -2.70 -4.11
CA GLY A 112 2.71 -3.94 -4.84
C GLY A 112 3.97 -4.68 -5.27
N ARG A 113 4.98 -3.95 -5.76
CA ARG A 113 6.25 -4.55 -6.13
C ARG A 113 6.94 -5.19 -4.94
N ARG A 114 6.92 -4.53 -3.80
CA ARG A 114 7.48 -5.08 -2.56
C ARG A 114 6.76 -6.36 -2.16
N CYS A 115 5.44 -6.38 -2.29
CA CYS A 115 4.64 -7.58 -2.02
C CYS A 115 4.97 -8.71 -2.98
N LEU A 116 5.19 -8.43 -4.27
CA LEU A 116 5.60 -9.45 -5.23
C LEU A 116 6.94 -10.08 -4.86
N LEU A 117 7.91 -9.27 -4.43
CA LEU A 117 9.21 -9.77 -3.99
C LEU A 117 9.08 -10.65 -2.75
N ALA A 118 8.29 -10.21 -1.77
CA ALA A 118 8.02 -11.01 -0.57
C ALA A 118 7.26 -12.29 -0.89
N ALA A 119 6.28 -12.22 -1.78
CA ALA A 119 5.48 -13.37 -2.18
C ALA A 119 6.32 -14.44 -2.90
N ALA A 120 7.34 -14.03 -3.65
CA ALA A 120 8.25 -14.97 -4.29
C ALA A 120 9.04 -15.80 -3.27
N GLU A 121 9.26 -15.25 -2.07
CA GLU A 121 10.00 -15.93 -1.00
C GLU A 121 9.10 -16.75 -0.08
N VAL A 122 7.93 -16.21 0.29
CA VAL A 122 7.10 -16.80 1.35
C VAL A 122 5.66 -17.10 0.92
N GLY A 123 5.27 -16.74 -0.28
CA GLY A 123 3.89 -16.90 -0.75
C GLY A 123 3.06 -15.64 -0.51
N GLY A 124 1.85 -15.64 -1.06
CA GLY A 124 0.93 -14.53 -1.03
C GLY A 124 0.42 -14.23 -2.44
N VAL A 125 -0.87 -13.92 -2.57
CA VAL A 125 -1.50 -13.75 -3.88
C VAL A 125 -2.25 -12.43 -4.02
N VAL A 126 -2.48 -11.71 -2.92
CA VAL A 126 -3.28 -10.48 -2.95
C VAL A 126 -2.67 -9.39 -2.09
N LEU A 127 -2.98 -8.16 -2.45
CA LEU A 127 -2.82 -7.00 -1.60
C LEU A 127 -4.21 -6.60 -1.10
N VAL A 128 -4.42 -6.68 0.21
CA VAL A 128 -5.67 -6.27 0.87
C VAL A 128 -5.55 -4.79 1.21
N ILE A 129 -6.54 -4.00 0.82
CA ILE A 129 -6.49 -2.55 0.93
C ILE A 129 -7.68 -2.06 1.75
N ASP A 130 -7.41 -1.30 2.82
CA ASP A 130 -8.45 -0.66 3.61
C ASP A 130 -8.63 0.78 3.13
N ALA A 131 -9.77 1.06 2.51
CA ALA A 131 -10.11 2.40 2.06
C ALA A 131 -10.89 3.13 3.14
N LYS A 132 -10.62 4.42 3.35
CA LYS A 132 -11.29 5.18 4.41
C LYS A 132 -12.71 5.62 4.05
N ASN A 133 -13.05 5.63 2.76
CA ASN A 133 -14.38 5.99 2.27
C ASN A 133 -14.59 5.48 0.84
N GLU A 134 -15.80 5.67 0.32
CA GLU A 134 -16.18 5.21 -1.02
C GLU A 134 -15.37 5.86 -2.14
N ARG A 135 -15.02 7.12 -2.01
CA ARG A 135 -14.22 7.83 -3.01
C ARG A 135 -12.83 7.21 -3.12
N VAL A 136 -12.22 6.92 -2.00
CA VAL A 136 -10.89 6.28 -1.96
C VAL A 136 -10.98 4.84 -2.45
N ALA A 137 -12.03 4.11 -2.08
CA ALA A 137 -12.26 2.76 -2.60
C ALA A 137 -12.37 2.76 -4.12
N GLY A 138 -13.07 3.74 -4.71
CA GLY A 138 -13.17 3.91 -6.15
C GLY A 138 -11.82 4.17 -6.81
N TRP A 139 -10.97 4.93 -6.15
CA TRP A 139 -9.61 5.17 -6.64
C TRP A 139 -8.80 3.88 -6.71
N TYR A 140 -8.86 3.06 -5.66
CA TYR A 140 -8.19 1.74 -5.69
C TYR A 140 -8.82 0.82 -6.74
N ALA A 141 -10.14 0.84 -6.89
CA ALA A 141 -10.83 0.03 -7.89
C ALA A 141 -10.37 0.38 -9.32
N SER A 142 -9.99 1.62 -9.57
CA SER A 142 -9.47 2.05 -10.88
C SER A 142 -8.16 1.35 -11.24
N TYR A 143 -7.45 0.79 -10.25
CA TYR A 143 -6.24 -0.02 -10.46
C TYR A 143 -6.55 -1.51 -10.55
N GLY A 144 -7.81 -1.91 -10.45
CA GLY A 144 -8.23 -3.30 -10.54
C GLY A 144 -8.53 -3.98 -9.21
N ALA A 145 -8.50 -3.23 -8.10
CA ALA A 145 -8.89 -3.78 -6.80
C ALA A 145 -10.39 -4.07 -6.76
N VAL A 146 -10.77 -5.19 -6.13
CA VAL A 146 -12.14 -5.68 -6.06
C VAL A 146 -12.60 -5.71 -4.61
N PRO A 147 -13.78 -5.13 -4.28
CA PRO A 147 -14.28 -5.14 -2.90
C PRO A 147 -14.56 -6.55 -2.38
N LEU A 148 -14.38 -6.75 -1.09
CA LEU A 148 -14.82 -7.98 -0.43
C LEU A 148 -16.35 -8.11 -0.51
N LEU A 149 -16.85 -9.33 -0.42
CA LEU A 149 -18.28 -9.60 -0.52
C LEU A 149 -19.11 -8.95 0.59
N ASP A 150 -18.54 -8.82 1.78
CA ASP A 150 -19.23 -8.31 2.97
C ASP A 150 -18.67 -6.98 3.50
N ALA A 151 -17.69 -6.41 2.82
CA ALA A 151 -17.02 -5.19 3.31
C ALA A 151 -16.55 -4.35 2.12
N PRO A 152 -17.40 -3.43 1.61
CA PRO A 152 -17.11 -2.69 0.37
C PRO A 152 -15.93 -1.71 0.46
N LEU A 153 -15.48 -1.37 1.68
CA LEU A 153 -14.31 -0.50 1.86
C LEU A 153 -13.02 -1.29 2.07
N THR A 154 -13.08 -2.61 2.06
CA THR A 154 -11.91 -3.48 2.02
C THR A 154 -11.83 -4.12 0.65
N LEU A 155 -10.74 -3.87 -0.07
CA LEU A 155 -10.59 -4.35 -1.44
C LEU A 155 -9.41 -5.32 -1.53
N MET A 156 -9.44 -6.15 -2.57
CA MET A 156 -8.33 -7.05 -2.88
C MET A 156 -7.78 -6.72 -4.26
N LEU A 157 -6.49 -6.48 -4.33
CA LEU A 157 -5.77 -6.29 -5.59
C LEU A 157 -4.91 -7.52 -5.83
N PRO A 158 -5.26 -8.38 -6.82
CA PRO A 158 -4.44 -9.55 -7.12
C PRO A 158 -3.02 -9.13 -7.50
N LEU A 159 -2.02 -9.80 -6.94
CA LEU A 159 -0.62 -9.48 -7.23
C LEU A 159 -0.26 -9.70 -8.70
N GLY A 160 -0.95 -10.60 -9.39
CA GLY A 160 -0.78 -10.78 -10.83
C GLY A 160 -1.10 -9.52 -11.64
N MET A 161 -2.08 -8.73 -11.18
CA MET A 161 -2.42 -7.45 -11.84
C MET A 161 -1.33 -6.40 -11.61
N VAL A 162 -0.75 -6.39 -10.41
CA VAL A 162 0.39 -5.50 -10.10
C VAL A 162 1.58 -5.87 -10.99
N GLU A 163 1.89 -7.16 -11.10
CA GLU A 163 2.98 -7.65 -11.94
C GLU A 163 2.79 -7.23 -13.40
N ALA A 164 1.58 -7.41 -13.94
CA ALA A 164 1.27 -7.01 -15.32
C ALA A 164 1.45 -5.51 -15.52
N ALA A 165 1.00 -4.69 -14.57
CA ALA A 165 1.16 -3.24 -14.64
C ALA A 165 2.62 -2.80 -14.59
N LEU A 166 3.42 -3.44 -13.73
CA LEU A 166 4.85 -3.14 -13.62
C LEU A 166 5.62 -3.56 -14.87
N LYS A 167 5.31 -4.71 -15.45
CA LYS A 167 5.92 -5.17 -16.69
C LYS A 167 5.60 -4.23 -17.84
N LYS A 168 4.35 -3.79 -17.94
CA LYS A 168 3.92 -2.84 -18.97
C LYS A 168 4.66 -1.51 -18.85
N ALA A 169 4.97 -1.09 -17.61
CA ALA A 169 5.72 0.13 -17.35
C ALA A 169 7.25 -0.04 -17.44
N GLY A 170 7.74 -1.27 -17.69
CA GLY A 170 9.17 -1.57 -17.74
C GLY A 170 9.85 -1.54 -16.38
N LYS A 171 9.10 -1.77 -15.30
CA LYS A 171 9.60 -1.66 -13.92
C LYS A 171 9.71 -3.00 -13.18
N TYR A 172 9.56 -4.13 -13.91
CA TYR A 172 9.63 -5.46 -13.30
C TYR A 172 10.30 -6.45 -14.25
#